data_acabe73e5d437ee5cccf808476a1492f
#
_entry.id   acabe73e5d437ee5cccf808476a1492f
#
_cell.length_a   1.000
_cell.length_b   1.000
_cell.length_c   1.000
_cell.angle_alpha   90.00
_cell.angle_beta   90.00
_cell.angle_gamma   90.00
#
_symmetry.space_group_name_H-M   'P 1'
#
loop_
_entity.id
_entity.type
_entity.pdbx_description
1 polymer ?
#
loop_
_entity_poly.entity_id
_entity_poly.type
_entity_poly.pdbx_seq_one_letter_code
_entity_poly.pdbx_strand_id
1 'polypeptide(L)'
;MNTSTYQPSPGSIASTISANAARLSEALNTHMRNSFQPESRKTLRKFHPAEVSELPGISMSNLRTRHQEGDFPEVETDARGRRLYTAEEIDTIRKVMARTGRNGDAYLPGRRDGDGLQVISVVNFKGGSSKTTSAI
;
A
#
# COMPACT_ATOMS: atom_id res chain seq x y z
N MET A 1 -45.36 -7.34 -13.29
CA MET A 1 -44.76 -7.20 -14.62
C MET A 1 -43.81 -8.38 -14.80
N ASN A 2 -44.24 -9.38 -15.63
CA ASN A 2 -43.42 -10.54 -15.93
C ASN A 2 -42.35 -10.13 -16.97
N THR A 3 -41.12 -10.01 -16.54
CA THR A 3 -39.95 -9.92 -17.43
C THR A 3 -39.69 -11.31 -17.99
N SER A 4 -40.32 -11.62 -19.14
CA SER A 4 -39.99 -12.82 -19.89
C SER A 4 -38.54 -12.73 -20.35
N THR A 5 -37.67 -13.51 -19.72
CA THR A 5 -36.27 -13.61 -20.15
C THR A 5 -36.20 -14.36 -21.46
N TYR A 6 -35.93 -13.66 -22.56
CA TYR A 6 -35.75 -14.26 -23.85
C TYR A 6 -34.60 -15.27 -23.83
N GLN A 7 -34.91 -16.54 -24.10
CA GLN A 7 -33.89 -17.60 -24.25
C GLN A 7 -33.77 -17.89 -25.74
N PRO A 8 -32.61 -17.64 -26.38
CA PRO A 8 -32.41 -17.91 -27.81
C PRO A 8 -32.41 -19.42 -28.09
N SER A 9 -32.95 -19.80 -29.22
CA SER A 9 -33.02 -21.21 -29.67
C SER A 9 -31.60 -21.80 -29.79
N PRO A 10 -31.38 -23.09 -29.39
CA PRO A 10 -30.11 -23.78 -29.59
C PRO A 10 -29.67 -23.74 -31.07
N GLY A 11 -28.42 -23.35 -31.34
CA GLY A 11 -27.88 -23.26 -32.72
C GLY A 11 -28.16 -21.94 -33.46
N SER A 12 -28.87 -20.99 -32.84
CA SER A 12 -29.01 -19.64 -33.40
C SER A 12 -27.72 -18.81 -33.26
N ILE A 13 -27.55 -17.83 -34.16
CA ILE A 13 -26.41 -16.87 -34.05
C ILE A 13 -26.40 -16.23 -32.68
N ALA A 14 -27.56 -15.88 -32.12
CA ALA A 14 -27.70 -15.29 -30.81
C ALA A 14 -27.19 -16.23 -29.68
N SER A 15 -27.48 -17.54 -29.77
CA SER A 15 -26.97 -18.52 -28.80
C SER A 15 -25.44 -18.68 -28.89
N THR A 16 -24.89 -18.65 -30.12
CA THR A 16 -23.43 -18.71 -30.32
C THR A 16 -22.73 -17.49 -29.77
N ILE A 17 -23.27 -16.29 -30.00
CA ILE A 17 -22.73 -15.04 -29.45
C ILE A 17 -22.77 -15.07 -27.92
N SER A 18 -23.90 -15.49 -27.33
CA SER A 18 -24.05 -15.59 -25.87
C SER A 18 -23.05 -16.58 -25.25
N ALA A 19 -22.86 -17.74 -25.87
CA ALA A 19 -21.89 -18.74 -25.42
C ALA A 19 -20.45 -18.23 -25.50
N ASN A 20 -20.09 -17.53 -26.58
CA ASN A 20 -18.77 -16.94 -26.73
C ASN A 20 -18.52 -15.79 -25.73
N ALA A 21 -19.55 -14.97 -25.49
CA ALA A 21 -19.47 -13.92 -24.47
C ALA A 21 -19.26 -14.48 -23.06
N ALA A 22 -19.97 -15.57 -22.72
CA ALA A 22 -19.80 -16.26 -21.44
C ALA A 22 -18.38 -16.84 -21.30
N ARG A 23 -17.85 -17.51 -22.31
CA ARG A 23 -16.48 -18.05 -22.34
C ARG A 23 -15.42 -16.95 -22.17
N LEU A 24 -15.60 -15.83 -22.88
CA LEU A 24 -14.68 -14.70 -22.77
C LEU A 24 -14.71 -14.08 -21.37
N SER A 25 -15.90 -13.91 -20.80
CA SER A 25 -16.07 -13.41 -19.43
C SER A 25 -15.39 -14.32 -18.40
N GLU A 26 -15.55 -15.62 -18.54
CA GLU A 26 -14.92 -16.61 -17.65
C GLU A 26 -13.39 -16.60 -17.79
N ALA A 27 -12.88 -16.55 -19.02
CA ALA A 27 -11.45 -16.46 -19.29
C ALA A 27 -10.84 -15.16 -18.69
N LEU A 28 -11.51 -14.02 -18.85
CA LEU A 28 -11.11 -12.75 -18.27
C LEU A 28 -11.12 -12.78 -16.74
N ASN A 29 -12.17 -13.34 -16.12
CA ASN A 29 -12.24 -13.48 -14.67
C ASN A 29 -11.14 -14.39 -14.13
N THR A 30 -10.84 -15.49 -14.82
CA THR A 30 -9.75 -16.39 -14.44
C THR A 30 -8.40 -15.70 -14.56
N HIS A 31 -8.18 -14.98 -15.66
CA HIS A 31 -6.95 -14.20 -15.84
C HIS A 31 -6.79 -13.12 -14.76
N MET A 32 -7.86 -12.40 -14.45
CA MET A 32 -7.84 -11.40 -13.38
C MET A 32 -7.53 -12.01 -12.00
N ARG A 33 -8.14 -13.14 -11.66
CA ARG A 33 -7.85 -13.85 -10.40
C ARG A 33 -6.42 -14.33 -10.30
N ASN A 34 -5.86 -14.83 -11.41
CA ASN A 34 -4.47 -15.29 -11.45
C ASN A 34 -3.45 -14.14 -11.41
N SER A 35 -3.77 -13.02 -12.05
CA SER A 35 -2.89 -11.84 -12.09
C SER A 35 -2.99 -10.98 -10.84
N PHE A 36 -4.16 -10.93 -10.22
CA PHE A 36 -4.45 -10.13 -9.03
C PHE A 36 -5.06 -11.03 -7.96
N GLN A 37 -4.22 -11.85 -7.33
CA GLN A 37 -4.67 -12.73 -6.25
C GLN A 37 -5.27 -11.86 -5.12
N PRO A 38 -6.58 -11.97 -4.82
CA PRO A 38 -7.24 -11.13 -3.81
C PRO A 38 -6.71 -11.38 -2.41
N GLU A 39 -6.10 -12.53 -2.17
CA GLU A 39 -5.54 -12.95 -0.89
C GLU A 39 -4.05 -12.64 -0.74
N SER A 40 -3.39 -12.13 -1.78
CA SER A 40 -1.99 -11.73 -1.66
C SER A 40 -1.90 -10.51 -0.74
N ARG A 41 -1.29 -10.66 0.43
CA ARG A 41 -0.92 -9.53 1.27
C ARG A 41 0.02 -8.63 0.49
N LYS A 42 -0.44 -7.43 0.17
CA LYS A 42 0.42 -6.40 -0.39
C LYS A 42 1.30 -5.87 0.72
N THR A 43 2.57 -6.21 0.70
CA THR A 43 3.57 -5.66 1.62
C THR A 43 4.30 -4.51 0.93
N LEU A 44 4.58 -3.46 1.68
CA LEU A 44 5.47 -2.41 1.21
C LEU A 44 6.88 -2.97 1.05
N ARG A 45 7.63 -2.45 0.07
CA ARG A 45 9.06 -2.75 -0.05
C ARG A 45 9.81 -2.35 1.21
N LYS A 46 10.96 -2.95 1.44
CA LYS A 46 11.86 -2.52 2.49
C LYS A 46 12.55 -1.21 2.11
N PHE A 47 12.86 -0.41 3.12
CA PHE A 47 13.47 0.91 3.00
C PHE A 47 14.96 0.86 3.33
N HIS A 48 15.76 1.65 2.64
CA HIS A 48 17.18 1.78 2.91
C HIS A 48 17.45 2.83 4.02
N PRO A 49 18.61 2.78 4.70
CA PRO A 49 18.93 3.72 5.79
C PRO A 49 18.81 5.20 5.41
N ALA A 50 19.12 5.56 4.18
CA ALA A 50 18.98 6.94 3.69
C ALA A 50 17.52 7.40 3.69
N GLU A 51 16.60 6.56 3.22
CA GLU A 51 15.16 6.84 3.23
C GLU A 51 14.62 6.91 4.66
N VAL A 52 15.10 6.00 5.54
CA VAL A 52 14.73 5.99 6.97
C VAL A 52 15.29 7.21 7.72
N SER A 53 16.39 7.77 7.27
CA SER A 53 16.92 9.04 7.79
C SER A 53 16.02 10.22 7.37
N GLU A 54 15.59 10.24 6.13
CA GLU A 54 14.80 11.32 5.54
C GLU A 54 13.34 11.33 6.02
N LEU A 55 12.66 10.17 5.99
CA LEU A 55 11.23 10.07 6.32
C LEU A 55 10.86 10.55 7.74
N PRO A 56 11.54 10.13 8.83
CA PRO A 56 11.31 10.66 10.15
C PRO A 56 12.19 11.86 10.51
N GLY A 57 13.10 12.30 9.63
CA GLY A 57 14.01 13.43 9.93
C GLY A 57 15.11 13.10 10.94
N ILE A 58 15.61 11.88 10.98
CA ILE A 58 16.67 11.42 11.87
C ILE A 58 17.99 11.43 11.11
N SER A 59 19.04 12.06 11.66
CA SER A 59 20.35 12.03 11.00
C SER A 59 20.93 10.62 10.91
N MET A 60 21.66 10.32 9.83
CA MET A 60 22.29 9.02 9.63
C MET A 60 23.24 8.61 10.76
N SER A 61 23.92 9.58 11.38
CA SER A 61 24.78 9.33 12.54
C SER A 61 23.97 8.88 13.74
N ASN A 62 22.89 9.60 14.06
CA ASN A 62 21.99 9.23 15.15
C ASN A 62 21.34 7.87 14.94
N LEU A 63 20.91 7.58 13.69
CA LEU A 63 20.35 6.28 13.33
C LEU A 63 21.36 5.13 13.59
N ARG A 64 22.64 5.33 13.25
CA ARG A 64 23.71 4.35 13.50
C ARG A 64 24.02 4.17 14.99
N THR A 65 24.19 5.28 15.71
CA THR A 65 24.51 5.27 17.14
C THR A 65 23.44 4.55 17.94
N ARG A 66 22.18 4.87 17.73
CA ARG A 66 21.07 4.25 18.46
C ARG A 66 20.88 2.75 18.13
N HIS A 67 21.20 2.32 16.93
CA HIS A 67 21.28 0.90 16.63
C HIS A 67 22.41 0.19 17.37
N GLN A 68 23.56 0.86 17.53
CA GLN A 68 24.69 0.31 18.31
C GLN A 68 24.39 0.26 19.81
N GLU A 69 23.65 1.22 20.31
CA GLU A 69 23.19 1.29 21.72
C GLU A 69 22.04 0.30 22.02
N GLY A 70 21.41 -0.28 20.98
CA GLY A 70 20.30 -1.21 21.14
C GLY A 70 18.94 -0.56 21.37
N ASP A 71 18.85 0.75 21.18
CA ASP A 71 17.59 1.51 21.33
C ASP A 71 16.56 1.19 20.25
N PHE A 72 17.03 0.78 19.08
CA PHE A 72 16.20 0.48 17.93
C PHE A 72 16.06 -1.04 17.71
N PRO A 73 14.97 -1.48 17.08
CA PRO A 73 14.75 -2.90 16.81
C PRO A 73 15.86 -3.47 15.92
N GLU A 74 16.15 -4.75 16.08
CA GLU A 74 16.98 -5.49 15.14
C GLU A 74 16.28 -5.52 13.80
N VAL A 75 17.05 -5.26 12.74
CA VAL A 75 16.54 -5.17 11.37
C VAL A 75 17.35 -6.10 10.45
N GLU A 76 16.70 -6.55 9.41
CA GLU A 76 17.36 -7.41 8.39
C GLU A 76 18.46 -6.62 7.66
N THR A 77 19.49 -7.35 7.22
CA THR A 77 20.58 -6.80 6.41
C THR A 77 20.58 -7.44 5.02
N ASP A 78 20.92 -6.67 4.00
CA ASP A 78 21.13 -7.19 2.66
C ASP A 78 22.47 -7.96 2.54
N ALA A 79 22.70 -8.57 1.38
CA ALA A 79 23.93 -9.31 1.08
C ALA A 79 25.22 -8.45 1.19
N ARG A 80 25.09 -7.12 1.23
CA ARG A 80 26.19 -6.16 1.39
C ARG A 80 26.31 -5.63 2.83
N GLY A 81 25.55 -6.19 3.78
CA GLY A 81 25.54 -5.76 5.17
C GLY A 81 24.81 -4.43 5.43
N ARG A 82 24.01 -3.93 4.48
CA ARG A 82 23.21 -2.72 4.67
C ARG A 82 21.89 -3.09 5.31
N ARG A 83 21.48 -2.34 6.32
CA ARG A 83 20.19 -2.52 6.99
C ARG A 83 19.02 -2.26 6.05
N LEU A 84 17.97 -3.05 6.18
CA LEU A 84 16.72 -2.91 5.45
C LEU A 84 15.59 -2.81 6.48
N TYR A 85 14.73 -1.83 6.31
CA TYR A 85 13.68 -1.51 7.28
C TYR A 85 12.30 -1.76 6.67
N THR A 86 11.42 -2.35 7.44
CA THR A 86 9.99 -2.42 7.15
C THR A 86 9.30 -1.12 7.61
N ALA A 87 8.08 -0.88 7.15
CA ALA A 87 7.29 0.26 7.61
C ALA A 87 6.99 0.20 9.13
N GLU A 88 6.81 -1.01 9.67
CA GLU A 88 6.56 -1.23 11.10
C GLU A 88 7.78 -0.91 11.96
N GLU A 89 8.98 -1.26 11.49
CA GLU A 89 10.23 -0.90 12.16
C GLU A 89 10.47 0.61 12.13
N ILE A 90 10.14 1.29 11.04
CA ILE A 90 10.22 2.76 10.96
C ILE A 90 9.24 3.42 11.93
N ASP A 91 8.03 2.90 12.08
CA ASP A 91 7.06 3.39 13.05
C ASP A 91 7.57 3.19 14.50
N THR A 92 8.20 2.06 14.78
CA THR A 92 8.84 1.78 16.08
C THR A 92 9.97 2.77 16.35
N ILE A 93 10.84 3.02 15.38
CA ILE A 93 11.92 4.01 15.46
C ILE A 93 11.35 5.41 15.77
N ARG A 94 10.28 5.82 15.09
CA ARG A 94 9.58 7.09 15.35
C ARG A 94 9.08 7.18 16.78
N LYS A 95 8.45 6.12 17.30
CA LYS A 95 7.95 6.06 18.68
C LYS A 95 9.08 6.13 19.72
N VAL A 96 10.22 5.48 19.47
CA VAL A 96 11.40 5.59 20.33
C VAL A 96 11.94 7.02 20.32
N MET A 97 12.09 7.62 19.13
CA MET A 97 12.56 9.00 18.98
C MET A 97 11.60 10.01 19.63
N ALA A 98 10.30 9.77 19.55
CA ALA A 98 9.30 10.61 20.22
C ALA A 98 9.45 10.59 21.76
N ARG A 99 9.81 9.45 22.34
CA ARG A 99 10.00 9.31 23.79
C ARG A 99 11.33 9.86 24.28
N THR A 100 12.39 9.75 23.49
CA THR A 100 13.77 10.05 23.90
C THR A 100 14.34 11.33 23.30
N GLY A 101 13.75 11.81 22.21
CA GLY A 101 14.22 12.99 21.49
C GLY A 101 13.81 14.31 22.15
N ARG A 102 14.68 15.33 22.09
CA ARG A 102 14.40 16.68 22.60
C ARG A 102 13.14 17.31 21.96
N ASN A 103 12.76 16.89 20.75
CA ASN A 103 11.62 17.38 19.98
C ASN A 103 10.72 16.20 19.61
N GLY A 104 10.27 15.44 20.62
CA GLY A 104 9.61 14.15 20.47
C GLY A 104 8.43 14.16 19.52
N ASP A 105 7.56 15.17 19.62
CA ASP A 105 6.36 15.28 18.77
C ASP A 105 6.68 15.45 17.29
N ALA A 106 7.90 15.90 16.96
CA ALA A 106 8.32 16.03 15.56
C ALA A 106 8.44 14.68 14.82
N TYR A 107 8.64 13.60 15.55
CA TYR A 107 8.82 12.26 14.97
C TYR A 107 7.51 11.50 14.78
N LEU A 108 6.44 11.89 15.45
CA LEU A 108 5.13 11.24 15.32
C LEU A 108 4.38 11.79 14.11
N PRO A 109 3.72 10.93 13.33
CA PRO A 109 2.82 11.37 12.27
C PRO A 109 1.57 12.03 12.89
N GLY A 110 1.08 13.06 12.24
CA GLY A 110 -0.15 13.73 12.66
C GLY A 110 -0.02 15.25 12.61
N ARG A 111 -1.16 15.91 12.77
CA ARG A 111 -1.25 17.36 12.83
C ARG A 111 -0.76 17.85 14.19
N ARG A 112 0.02 18.91 14.19
CA ARG A 112 0.53 19.59 15.39
C ARG A 112 -0.29 20.84 15.69
N ASP A 113 -0.20 21.30 16.93
CA ASP A 113 -0.77 22.59 17.30
C ASP A 113 -0.12 23.70 16.47
N GLY A 114 -0.94 24.51 15.81
CA GLY A 114 -0.50 25.55 14.89
C GLY A 114 -0.37 25.14 13.42
N ASP A 115 -0.42 23.86 13.09
CA ASP A 115 -0.43 23.42 11.70
C ASP A 115 -1.74 23.82 10.98
N GLY A 116 -1.60 24.39 9.78
CA GLY A 116 -2.75 24.73 8.93
C GLY A 116 -3.52 23.47 8.50
N LEU A 117 -4.83 23.57 8.39
CA LEU A 117 -5.65 22.50 7.82
C LEU A 117 -5.28 22.32 6.34
N GLN A 118 -4.85 21.10 5.99
CA GLN A 118 -4.63 20.73 4.59
C GLN A 118 -5.80 19.86 4.13
N VAL A 119 -6.41 20.25 3.02
CA VAL A 119 -7.47 19.48 2.37
C VAL A 119 -6.93 18.94 1.04
N ILE A 120 -6.80 17.63 0.96
CA ILE A 120 -6.33 16.94 -0.25
C ILE A 120 -7.53 16.26 -0.91
N SER A 121 -7.84 16.66 -2.15
CA SER A 121 -8.89 16.05 -2.95
C SER A 121 -8.30 15.12 -4.00
N VAL A 122 -8.66 13.84 -3.94
CA VAL A 122 -8.27 12.86 -4.96
C VAL A 122 -9.40 12.73 -5.97
N VAL A 123 -9.25 13.31 -7.15
CA VAL A 123 -10.28 13.37 -8.19
C VAL A 123 -9.84 12.65 -9.45
N ASN A 124 -10.76 11.92 -10.06
CA ASN A 124 -10.60 11.36 -11.40
C ASN A 124 -11.97 11.21 -12.06
N PHE A 125 -12.05 11.51 -13.35
CA PHE A 125 -13.30 11.44 -14.13
C PHE A 125 -13.71 10.00 -14.49
N LYS A 126 -12.81 9.03 -14.36
CA LYS A 126 -13.06 7.63 -14.70
C LYS A 126 -13.19 6.76 -13.44
N GLY A 127 -14.20 5.88 -13.42
CA GLY A 127 -14.34 4.86 -12.37
C GLY A 127 -13.18 3.84 -12.40
N GLY A 128 -12.92 3.18 -11.27
CA GLY A 128 -11.88 2.14 -11.15
C GLY A 128 -10.45 2.67 -11.07
N SER A 129 -10.23 3.95 -10.82
CA SER A 129 -8.90 4.58 -10.81
C SER A 129 -8.23 4.66 -9.44
N SER A 130 -8.53 3.73 -8.54
CA SER A 130 -7.89 3.63 -7.20
C SER A 130 -8.01 4.88 -6.31
N LYS A 131 -8.99 5.76 -6.54
CA LYS A 131 -9.20 6.99 -5.74
C LYS A 131 -9.29 6.71 -4.24
N THR A 132 -10.11 5.74 -3.86
CA THR A 132 -10.30 5.35 -2.46
C THR A 132 -9.00 4.84 -1.83
N THR A 133 -8.25 4.01 -2.57
CA THR A 133 -6.96 3.47 -2.10
C THR A 133 -5.90 4.55 -1.96
N SER A 134 -5.96 5.62 -2.76
CA SER A 134 -5.00 6.74 -2.70
C SER A 134 -5.34 7.75 -1.60
N ALA A 135 -6.57 7.74 -1.07
CA ALA A 135 -7.05 8.67 -0.05
C ALA A 135 -6.93 8.13 1.38
N ILE A 136 -6.53 6.87 1.54
CA ILE A 136 -6.27 6.23 2.82
C ILE A 136 -4.82 6.43 3.20
#